data_c5d0c86de836b360a6becf5b19382688
#
_entry.id   c5d0c86de836b360a6becf5b19382688
#
_cell.length_a   1.000
_cell.length_b   1.000
_cell.length_c   1.000
_cell.angle_alpha   90.00
_cell.angle_beta   90.00
_cell.angle_gamma   90.00
#
_symmetry.space_group_name_H-M   'P 1'
#
loop_
_entity.id
_entity.type
_entity.pdbx_description
1 polymer ?
#
loop_
_entity_poly.entity_id
_entity_poly.type
_entity_poly.pdbx_seq_one_letter_code
_entity_poly.pdbx_strand_id
1 'polypeptide(L)'
;MAISNLTVSQPGPTTGISKGGTEFDVVILGAGLNSLNVSIAFHKAYGMRSLTVMRTPVAMNERTVTSAHVALGAEASDCDLKEALVQLAKDKPLKRPTLLLANADSFISFIDTYRAELEEHYLLAQVDSASLAKLADKAHFQEACNELDIPTIPTEVVDFSRYGEADFDAPEQLPWAYPIIGKPANTADYSRVKFPGKRKVFVLKSQAEYKELVAKLGDAGFTGRFLFQELIEGDDTSEYSITGYRSHTGGVTLTCAAQVLLGEHTPDALGRPAAMLTGPHRGIVAQFEKLLDHVDYVGFANVDLKVDPRNGTAYFLELNPRLGRNNHYVTAAGGSYPEHIVADLIDNAPLERVRAEEQHLYSILPTRLVKHYVTEPELRAQLDSAVRAHGVDNPYRYAPEGAWMKGFALVSGLRQVQKFRKYYPKATRTGF
;
A
#
# COMPACT_ATOMS: atom_id res chain seq x y z
N MET A 1 5.84 1.00 -30.83
CA MET A 1 6.45 2.28 -31.28
C MET A 1 7.88 2.30 -30.77
N ALA A 2 8.87 2.58 -31.60
CA ALA A 2 10.25 2.70 -31.09
C ALA A 2 10.31 3.90 -30.14
N ILE A 3 10.67 3.67 -28.85
CA ILE A 3 10.82 4.70 -27.84
C ILE A 3 12.16 5.41 -28.06
N SER A 4 12.27 6.13 -29.17
CA SER A 4 13.54 6.73 -29.58
C SER A 4 13.89 8.07 -28.90
N ASN A 5 12.97 8.65 -28.09
CA ASN A 5 13.22 9.96 -27.45
C ASN A 5 12.51 10.04 -26.08
N LEU A 6 13.06 9.32 -25.08
CA LEU A 6 12.62 9.51 -23.71
C LEU A 6 13.08 10.90 -23.21
N THR A 7 12.14 11.75 -22.90
CA THR A 7 12.45 13.07 -22.34
C THR A 7 12.34 13.02 -20.81
N VAL A 8 13.49 13.13 -20.16
CA VAL A 8 13.57 13.32 -18.71
C VAL A 8 13.29 14.79 -18.40
N SER A 9 12.37 15.04 -17.48
CA SER A 9 12.04 16.41 -17.02
C SER A 9 13.25 17.13 -16.41
N GLN A 10 13.28 18.45 -16.53
CA GLN A 10 14.35 19.26 -15.94
C GLN A 10 13.83 20.02 -14.69
N PRO A 11 14.65 20.15 -13.65
CA PRO A 11 15.98 19.55 -13.48
C PRO A 11 15.91 18.03 -13.37
N GLY A 12 16.93 17.32 -13.91
CA GLY A 12 17.02 15.86 -13.92
C GLY A 12 17.13 15.22 -12.53
N PRO A 13 17.21 13.88 -12.46
CA PRO A 13 17.49 13.15 -11.22
C PRO A 13 18.91 13.47 -10.72
N THR A 14 19.14 13.32 -9.43
CA THR A 14 20.46 13.46 -8.81
C THR A 14 20.87 12.20 -8.08
N THR A 15 22.16 12.00 -7.94
CA THR A 15 22.76 10.82 -7.31
C THR A 15 22.68 10.92 -5.78
N GLY A 16 22.41 9.80 -5.12
CA GLY A 16 22.60 9.65 -3.68
C GLY A 16 23.99 9.09 -3.37
N ILE A 17 24.44 9.26 -2.15
CA ILE A 17 25.70 8.65 -1.63
C ILE A 17 25.31 7.83 -0.41
N SER A 18 25.60 6.52 -0.44
CA SER A 18 25.32 5.60 0.66
C SER A 18 26.23 5.90 1.88
N LYS A 19 25.94 5.31 3.03
CA LYS A 19 26.82 5.41 4.20
C LYS A 19 28.18 4.75 3.96
N GLY A 20 28.24 3.76 3.06
CA GLY A 20 29.48 3.13 2.58
C GLY A 20 30.26 3.96 1.56
N GLY A 21 29.76 5.13 1.14
CA GLY A 21 30.40 6.02 0.17
C GLY A 21 30.10 5.66 -1.29
N THR A 22 29.21 4.71 -1.56
CA THR A 22 28.84 4.32 -2.93
C THR A 22 27.80 5.28 -3.52
N GLU A 23 28.07 5.84 -4.67
CA GLU A 23 27.12 6.61 -5.45
C GLU A 23 26.02 5.70 -6.02
N PHE A 24 24.76 6.11 -5.94
CA PHE A 24 23.62 5.34 -6.45
C PHE A 24 22.51 6.22 -7.01
N ASP A 25 21.67 5.62 -7.85
CA ASP A 25 20.47 6.26 -8.39
C ASP A 25 19.21 5.49 -7.98
N VAL A 26 18.06 6.15 -8.07
CA VAL A 26 16.75 5.56 -7.74
C VAL A 26 15.75 5.83 -8.85
N VAL A 27 15.14 4.74 -9.34
CA VAL A 27 14.01 4.76 -10.27
C VAL A 27 12.76 4.25 -9.55
N ILE A 28 11.66 4.99 -9.64
CA ILE A 28 10.38 4.67 -9.01
C ILE A 28 9.34 4.44 -10.11
N LEU A 29 8.75 3.25 -10.16
CA LEU A 29 7.67 2.92 -11.09
C LEU A 29 6.32 3.37 -10.55
N GLY A 30 5.57 4.05 -11.41
CA GLY A 30 4.21 4.50 -11.13
C GLY A 30 4.10 5.97 -10.79
N ALA A 31 2.89 6.39 -10.50
CA ALA A 31 2.55 7.79 -10.23
C ALA A 31 1.63 7.92 -9.01
N GLY A 32 1.33 9.16 -8.63
CA GLY A 32 0.43 9.47 -7.52
C GLY A 32 1.14 9.57 -6.18
N LEU A 33 0.35 9.42 -5.13
CA LEU A 33 0.81 9.60 -3.75
C LEU A 33 1.90 8.59 -3.35
N ASN A 34 1.81 7.35 -3.84
CA ASN A 34 2.80 6.30 -3.56
C ASN A 34 4.21 6.75 -3.98
N SER A 35 4.35 7.12 -5.26
CA SER A 35 5.64 7.52 -5.82
C SER A 35 6.15 8.82 -5.20
N LEU A 36 5.25 9.76 -4.91
CA LEU A 36 5.60 10.99 -4.19
C LEU A 36 6.17 10.68 -2.80
N ASN A 37 5.52 9.80 -2.04
CA ASN A 37 5.99 9.42 -0.70
C ASN A 37 7.39 8.79 -0.74
N VAL A 38 7.63 7.89 -1.70
CA VAL A 38 8.95 7.26 -1.88
C VAL A 38 10.00 8.30 -2.24
N SER A 39 9.71 9.20 -3.20
CA SER A 39 10.65 10.24 -3.59
C SER A 39 10.97 11.22 -2.45
N ILE A 40 9.99 11.57 -1.62
CA ILE A 40 10.20 12.38 -0.40
C ILE A 40 11.12 11.65 0.58
N ALA A 41 10.91 10.35 0.79
CA ALA A 41 11.74 9.59 1.73
C ALA A 41 13.21 9.53 1.29
N PHE A 42 13.49 9.26 0.00
CA PHE A 42 14.84 9.30 -0.54
C PHE A 42 15.45 10.71 -0.52
N HIS A 43 14.66 11.73 -0.81
CA HIS A 43 15.11 13.12 -0.69
C HIS A 43 15.44 13.49 0.76
N LYS A 44 14.63 13.04 1.74
CA LYS A 44 14.88 13.28 3.17
C LYS A 44 16.15 12.57 3.66
N ALA A 45 16.36 11.32 3.23
CA ALA A 45 17.49 10.50 3.67
C ALA A 45 18.83 10.90 3.01
N TYR A 46 18.82 11.25 1.72
CA TYR A 46 20.04 11.41 0.92
C TYR A 46 20.14 12.74 0.18
N GLY A 47 19.16 13.64 0.30
CA GLY A 47 19.14 14.91 -0.44
C GLY A 47 18.97 14.75 -1.96
N MET A 48 18.75 13.53 -2.44
CA MET A 48 18.71 13.20 -3.86
C MET A 48 17.34 13.43 -4.49
N ARG A 49 17.31 13.58 -5.81
CA ARG A 49 16.10 13.54 -6.63
C ARG A 49 16.03 12.20 -7.37
N SER A 50 15.03 11.38 -7.07
CA SER A 50 14.77 10.14 -7.81
C SER A 50 14.23 10.40 -9.21
N LEU A 51 14.16 9.35 -10.04
CA LEU A 51 13.49 9.38 -11.34
C LEU A 51 12.17 8.60 -11.24
N THR A 52 11.03 9.25 -11.45
CA THR A 52 9.73 8.60 -11.53
C THR A 52 9.40 8.25 -12.98
N VAL A 53 9.17 6.97 -13.28
CA VAL A 53 8.72 6.50 -14.60
C VAL A 53 7.25 6.13 -14.51
N MET A 54 6.42 6.78 -15.32
CA MET A 54 4.96 6.64 -15.28
C MET A 54 4.37 6.54 -16.68
N ARG A 55 3.25 5.81 -16.81
CA ARG A 55 2.48 5.78 -18.05
C ARG A 55 1.69 7.06 -18.21
N THR A 56 0.83 7.36 -17.25
CA THR A 56 -0.01 8.55 -17.29
C THR A 56 0.57 9.64 -16.40
N PRO A 57 0.78 10.86 -16.93
CA PRO A 57 1.25 11.99 -16.16
C PRO A 57 0.30 12.33 -15.01
N VAL A 58 0.87 12.58 -13.82
CA VAL A 58 0.13 13.03 -12.64
C VAL A 58 0.80 14.28 -12.10
N ALA A 59 0.05 15.38 -12.04
CA ALA A 59 0.57 16.72 -11.77
C ALA A 59 1.43 16.81 -10.48
N MET A 60 1.13 16.04 -9.43
CA MET A 60 1.96 16.03 -8.22
C MET A 60 3.35 15.44 -8.48
N ASN A 61 3.48 14.43 -9.34
CA ASN A 61 4.76 13.82 -9.69
C ASN A 61 5.53 14.62 -10.72
N GLU A 62 4.83 15.38 -11.59
CA GLU A 62 5.47 16.27 -12.55
C GLU A 62 6.06 17.54 -11.90
N ARG A 63 5.48 17.98 -10.78
CA ARG A 63 5.80 19.26 -10.16
C ARG A 63 6.52 19.19 -8.82
N THR A 64 6.72 17.97 -8.29
CA THR A 64 7.50 17.79 -7.05
C THR A 64 8.97 18.16 -7.26
N VAL A 65 9.60 18.68 -6.22
CA VAL A 65 11.04 18.93 -6.21
C VAL A 65 11.87 17.69 -5.88
N THR A 66 11.21 16.61 -5.43
CA THR A 66 11.89 15.39 -4.93
C THR A 66 12.16 14.35 -6.00
N SER A 67 11.55 14.48 -7.19
CA SER A 67 11.85 13.61 -8.33
C SER A 67 11.85 14.36 -9.66
N ALA A 68 12.64 13.87 -10.62
CA ALA A 68 12.41 14.07 -12.04
C ALA A 68 11.42 13.03 -12.54
N HIS A 69 10.90 13.18 -13.76
CA HIS A 69 9.94 12.21 -14.30
C HIS A 69 10.14 11.93 -15.80
N VAL A 70 9.69 10.75 -16.20
CA VAL A 70 9.45 10.34 -17.59
C VAL A 70 8.03 9.84 -17.68
N ALA A 71 7.27 10.32 -18.66
CA ALA A 71 5.93 9.86 -18.98
C ALA A 71 5.91 9.15 -20.34
N LEU A 72 5.44 7.91 -20.39
CA LEU A 72 5.44 7.09 -21.61
C LEU A 72 4.16 7.28 -22.44
N GLY A 73 3.08 7.76 -21.84
CA GLY A 73 1.74 7.81 -22.42
C GLY A 73 0.82 6.74 -21.83
N ALA A 74 -0.48 7.03 -21.81
CA ALA A 74 -1.49 6.16 -21.19
C ALA A 74 -1.61 4.79 -21.88
N GLU A 75 -1.34 4.73 -23.18
CA GLU A 75 -1.42 3.52 -24.02
C GLU A 75 -0.12 2.67 -24.00
N ALA A 76 0.91 3.10 -23.27
CA ALA A 76 2.16 2.35 -23.20
C ALA A 76 1.94 0.95 -22.60
N SER A 77 2.38 -0.06 -23.31
CA SER A 77 2.32 -1.46 -22.89
C SER A 77 3.41 -1.79 -21.85
N ASP A 78 3.36 -3.00 -21.29
CA ASP A 78 4.44 -3.51 -20.43
C ASP A 78 5.75 -3.64 -21.20
N CYS A 79 5.70 -4.03 -22.49
CA CYS A 79 6.89 -4.08 -23.34
C CYS A 79 7.50 -2.70 -23.54
N ASP A 80 6.67 -1.68 -23.81
CA ASP A 80 7.14 -0.29 -23.92
C ASP A 80 7.80 0.19 -22.61
N LEU A 81 7.21 -0.14 -21.47
CA LEU A 81 7.79 0.21 -20.17
C LEU A 81 9.13 -0.48 -19.93
N LYS A 82 9.26 -1.78 -20.26
CA LYS A 82 10.51 -2.51 -20.15
C LYS A 82 11.60 -1.90 -21.06
N GLU A 83 11.28 -1.64 -22.32
CA GLU A 83 12.20 -1.02 -23.27
C GLU A 83 12.68 0.35 -22.79
N ALA A 84 11.76 1.17 -22.24
CA ALA A 84 12.10 2.45 -21.67
C ALA A 84 13.08 2.34 -20.49
N LEU A 85 12.86 1.39 -19.58
CA LEU A 85 13.76 1.15 -18.46
C LEU A 85 15.14 0.71 -18.91
N VAL A 86 15.21 -0.22 -19.86
CA VAL A 86 16.49 -0.68 -20.45
C VAL A 86 17.22 0.49 -21.12
N GLN A 87 16.51 1.33 -21.88
CA GLN A 87 17.10 2.50 -22.51
C GLN A 87 17.62 3.50 -21.48
N LEU A 88 16.83 3.81 -20.45
CA LEU A 88 17.26 4.70 -19.36
C LEU A 88 18.53 4.19 -18.65
N ALA A 89 18.65 2.89 -18.47
CA ALA A 89 19.85 2.30 -17.88
C ALA A 89 21.07 2.43 -18.79
N LYS A 90 20.90 2.24 -20.12
CA LYS A 90 21.99 2.38 -21.11
C LYS A 90 22.48 3.81 -21.26
N ASP A 91 21.60 4.81 -21.12
CA ASP A 91 21.92 6.23 -21.25
C ASP A 91 22.70 6.78 -20.04
N LYS A 92 22.82 5.99 -18.98
CA LYS A 92 23.55 6.37 -17.75
C LYS A 92 25.02 5.93 -17.83
N PRO A 93 25.92 6.62 -17.10
CA PRO A 93 27.25 6.11 -16.89
C PRO A 93 27.16 4.79 -16.10
N LEU A 94 27.42 3.70 -16.76
CA LEU A 94 27.17 2.29 -16.39
C LEU A 94 27.86 1.76 -15.10
N LYS A 95 28.38 2.61 -14.22
CA LYS A 95 29.11 2.18 -13.03
C LYS A 95 28.38 2.43 -11.71
N ARG A 96 27.18 3.03 -11.75
CA ARG A 96 26.42 3.30 -10.53
C ARG A 96 25.29 2.29 -10.36
N PRO A 97 25.20 1.64 -9.20
CA PRO A 97 24.04 0.83 -8.87
C PRO A 97 22.76 1.69 -8.90
N THR A 98 21.72 1.20 -9.51
CA THR A 98 20.43 1.88 -9.59
C THR A 98 19.36 1.03 -8.97
N LEU A 99 18.74 1.52 -7.91
CA LEU A 99 17.58 0.86 -7.30
C LEU A 99 16.34 1.05 -8.17
N LEU A 100 15.59 -0.01 -8.42
CA LEU A 100 14.27 0.01 -9.05
C LEU A 100 13.21 -0.35 -8.02
N LEU A 101 12.29 0.58 -7.75
CA LEU A 101 11.20 0.39 -6.80
C LEU A 101 9.85 0.44 -7.50
N ALA A 102 8.95 -0.45 -7.09
CA ALA A 102 7.53 -0.41 -7.44
C ALA A 102 6.67 -0.45 -6.17
N ASN A 103 5.64 0.34 -6.12
CA ASN A 103 4.72 0.40 -4.98
C ASN A 103 3.25 0.32 -5.38
N ALA A 104 2.99 -0.42 -6.48
CA ALA A 104 1.65 -0.80 -6.92
C ALA A 104 1.69 -2.23 -7.43
N ASP A 105 0.64 -3.01 -7.18
CA ASP A 105 0.59 -4.45 -7.46
C ASP A 105 0.84 -4.77 -8.94
N SER A 106 0.33 -3.93 -9.86
CA SER A 106 0.57 -4.09 -11.29
C SER A 106 2.06 -3.94 -11.67
N PHE A 107 2.81 -3.08 -10.98
CA PHE A 107 4.25 -2.94 -11.22
C PHE A 107 5.07 -4.02 -10.51
N ILE A 108 4.55 -4.62 -9.44
CA ILE A 108 5.13 -5.83 -8.84
C ILE A 108 5.09 -6.97 -9.86
N SER A 109 3.91 -7.25 -10.41
CA SER A 109 3.73 -8.27 -11.45
C SER A 109 4.55 -7.98 -12.70
N PHE A 110 4.68 -6.72 -13.10
CA PHE A 110 5.53 -6.29 -14.20
C PHE A 110 7.01 -6.63 -13.93
N ILE A 111 7.54 -6.24 -12.78
CA ILE A 111 8.94 -6.54 -12.41
C ILE A 111 9.16 -8.04 -12.35
N ASP A 112 8.23 -8.81 -11.81
CA ASP A 112 8.35 -10.27 -11.73
C ASP A 112 8.38 -10.91 -13.13
N THR A 113 7.54 -10.43 -14.06
CA THR A 113 7.50 -10.89 -15.45
C THR A 113 8.80 -10.64 -16.20
N TYR A 114 9.43 -9.47 -15.99
CA TYR A 114 10.63 -9.05 -16.70
C TYR A 114 11.89 -9.05 -15.82
N ARG A 115 11.87 -9.82 -14.73
CA ARG A 115 12.91 -9.83 -13.70
C ARG A 115 14.31 -10.04 -14.27
N ALA A 116 14.49 -11.08 -15.08
CA ALA A 116 15.81 -11.45 -15.64
C ALA A 116 16.43 -10.31 -16.45
N GLU A 117 15.63 -9.66 -17.32
CA GLU A 117 16.14 -8.54 -18.12
C GLU A 117 16.38 -7.28 -17.29
N LEU A 118 15.57 -7.03 -16.25
CA LEU A 118 15.72 -5.86 -15.40
C LEU A 118 16.91 -5.98 -14.43
N GLU A 119 17.21 -7.17 -13.93
CA GLU A 119 18.36 -7.43 -13.04
C GLU A 119 19.73 -7.23 -13.74
N GLU A 120 19.78 -7.28 -15.08
CA GLU A 120 20.98 -6.90 -15.82
C GLU A 120 21.35 -5.41 -15.65
N HIS A 121 20.39 -4.57 -15.24
CA HIS A 121 20.55 -3.12 -15.24
C HIS A 121 20.21 -2.46 -13.89
N TYR A 122 19.43 -3.13 -13.03
CA TYR A 122 18.88 -2.57 -11.81
C TYR A 122 19.06 -3.52 -10.62
N LEU A 123 19.24 -2.94 -9.45
CA LEU A 123 19.02 -3.62 -8.19
C LEU A 123 17.52 -3.55 -7.87
N LEU A 124 16.85 -4.68 -7.91
CA LEU A 124 15.42 -4.75 -7.68
C LEU A 124 15.12 -4.67 -6.17
N ALA A 125 14.62 -3.52 -5.75
CA ALA A 125 14.16 -3.31 -4.39
C ALA A 125 12.79 -3.96 -4.12
N GLN A 126 12.52 -5.03 -4.81
CA GLN A 126 11.27 -5.74 -4.86
C GLN A 126 11.42 -7.12 -4.23
N VAL A 127 10.38 -7.59 -3.58
CA VAL A 127 10.28 -8.97 -3.12
C VAL A 127 10.64 -9.95 -4.25
N ASP A 128 11.39 -10.98 -3.94
CA ASP A 128 11.71 -12.05 -4.90
C ASP A 128 10.47 -12.89 -5.23
N SER A 129 10.52 -13.60 -6.39
CA SER A 129 9.39 -14.42 -6.86
C SER A 129 9.01 -15.54 -5.88
N ALA A 130 9.96 -16.08 -5.13
CA ALA A 130 9.70 -17.15 -4.16
C ALA A 130 8.95 -16.60 -2.93
N SER A 131 9.38 -15.48 -2.40
CA SER A 131 8.69 -14.77 -1.30
C SER A 131 7.32 -14.25 -1.73
N LEU A 132 7.20 -13.76 -2.98
CA LEU A 132 5.93 -13.33 -3.55
C LEU A 132 4.93 -14.50 -3.60
N ALA A 133 5.33 -15.65 -4.09
CA ALA A 133 4.48 -16.84 -4.17
C ALA A 133 4.02 -17.33 -2.78
N LYS A 134 4.86 -17.19 -1.75
CA LYS A 134 4.53 -17.63 -0.38
C LYS A 134 3.43 -16.81 0.30
N LEU A 135 3.37 -15.50 0.10
CA LEU A 135 2.49 -14.62 0.87
C LEU A 135 1.55 -13.74 0.04
N ALA A 136 1.74 -13.64 -1.29
CA ALA A 136 0.80 -12.90 -2.14
C ALA A 136 -0.51 -13.67 -2.38
N ASP A 137 -0.48 -15.00 -2.29
CA ASP A 137 -1.70 -15.81 -2.28
C ASP A 137 -2.34 -15.77 -0.89
N LYS A 138 -3.63 -15.44 -0.85
CA LYS A 138 -4.36 -15.31 0.42
C LYS A 138 -4.46 -16.63 1.19
N ALA A 139 -4.47 -17.77 0.51
CA ALA A 139 -4.51 -19.08 1.16
C ALA A 139 -3.19 -19.36 1.88
N HIS A 140 -2.05 -19.17 1.22
CA HIS A 140 -0.73 -19.33 1.85
C HIS A 140 -0.51 -18.34 3.00
N PHE A 141 -0.96 -17.08 2.82
CA PHE A 141 -0.91 -16.09 3.91
C PHE A 141 -1.72 -16.56 5.13
N GLN A 142 -2.94 -17.07 4.90
CA GLN A 142 -3.80 -17.56 5.97
C GLN A 142 -3.21 -18.80 6.65
N GLU A 143 -2.61 -19.71 5.87
CA GLU A 143 -1.94 -20.91 6.38
C GLU A 143 -0.75 -20.53 7.27
N ALA A 144 0.13 -19.65 6.80
CA ALA A 144 1.27 -19.14 7.59
C ALA A 144 0.81 -18.43 8.88
N CYS A 145 -0.28 -17.66 8.83
CA CYS A 145 -0.87 -17.05 10.02
C CYS A 145 -1.39 -18.11 11.00
N ASN A 146 -2.09 -19.13 10.50
CA ASN A 146 -2.63 -20.22 11.35
C ASN A 146 -1.52 -21.03 12.03
N GLU A 147 -0.41 -21.33 11.35
CA GLU A 147 0.75 -22.03 11.94
C GLU A 147 1.39 -21.25 13.10
N LEU A 148 1.17 -19.95 13.15
CA LEU A 148 1.73 -19.04 14.16
C LEU A 148 0.70 -18.59 15.21
N ASP A 149 -0.54 -19.10 15.16
CA ASP A 149 -1.66 -18.63 15.97
C ASP A 149 -1.94 -17.12 15.79
N ILE A 150 -1.68 -16.57 14.61
CA ILE A 150 -2.02 -15.18 14.25
C ILE A 150 -3.46 -15.15 13.71
N PRO A 151 -4.39 -14.45 14.36
CA PRO A 151 -5.77 -14.42 13.92
C PRO A 151 -5.93 -13.81 12.52
N THR A 152 -6.69 -14.51 11.66
CA THR A 152 -7.17 -14.00 10.36
C THR A 152 -8.68 -13.96 10.37
N ILE A 153 -9.31 -13.11 9.53
CA ILE A 153 -10.77 -13.08 9.47
C ILE A 153 -11.29 -14.42 8.96
N PRO A 154 -12.20 -15.08 9.69
CA PRO A 154 -12.87 -16.26 9.20
C PRO A 154 -13.48 -16.03 7.83
N THR A 155 -13.11 -16.84 6.85
CA THR A 155 -13.40 -16.62 5.43
C THR A 155 -13.91 -17.89 4.78
N GLU A 156 -15.02 -17.77 4.06
CA GLU A 156 -15.50 -18.79 3.14
C GLU A 156 -15.17 -18.36 1.70
N VAL A 157 -14.62 -19.26 0.92
CA VAL A 157 -14.16 -18.99 -0.45
C VAL A 157 -15.07 -19.71 -1.44
N VAL A 158 -15.79 -18.98 -2.29
CA VAL A 158 -16.59 -19.55 -3.37
C VAL A 158 -15.82 -19.39 -4.69
N ASP A 159 -15.55 -20.52 -5.35
CA ASP A 159 -14.88 -20.57 -6.64
C ASP A 159 -15.92 -20.59 -7.78
N PHE A 160 -15.98 -19.51 -8.53
CA PHE A 160 -16.92 -19.34 -9.62
C PHE A 160 -16.45 -19.96 -10.95
N SER A 161 -15.26 -20.54 -11.04
CA SER A 161 -14.78 -21.19 -12.25
C SER A 161 -15.70 -22.32 -12.73
N ARG A 162 -16.48 -22.90 -11.80
CA ARG A 162 -17.40 -23.98 -12.03
C ARG A 162 -18.88 -23.61 -11.88
N TYR A 163 -19.20 -22.32 -11.91
CA TYR A 163 -20.60 -21.87 -11.81
C TYR A 163 -21.45 -22.45 -12.91
N GLY A 164 -22.59 -23.07 -12.52
CA GLY A 164 -23.50 -23.77 -13.43
C GLY A 164 -23.18 -25.24 -13.65
N GLU A 165 -22.07 -25.76 -13.12
CA GLU A 165 -21.77 -27.20 -13.10
C GLU A 165 -22.41 -27.89 -11.87
N ALA A 166 -22.59 -29.20 -11.95
CA ALA A 166 -23.28 -29.99 -10.90
C ALA A 166 -22.51 -30.00 -9.55
N ASP A 167 -21.24 -29.71 -9.57
CA ASP A 167 -20.34 -29.67 -8.41
C ASP A 167 -19.90 -28.23 -8.03
N PHE A 168 -20.63 -27.22 -8.53
CA PHE A 168 -20.45 -25.85 -8.01
C PHE A 168 -20.84 -25.80 -6.55
N ASP A 169 -19.84 -25.48 -5.72
CA ASP A 169 -19.99 -25.42 -4.26
C ASP A 169 -20.05 -23.96 -3.79
N ALA A 170 -21.24 -23.55 -3.39
CA ALA A 170 -21.47 -22.34 -2.64
C ALA A 170 -22.31 -22.71 -1.40
N PRO A 171 -21.81 -22.49 -0.17
CA PRO A 171 -22.53 -22.88 1.03
C PRO A 171 -23.95 -22.35 1.05
N GLU A 172 -24.92 -23.20 1.38
CA GLU A 172 -26.31 -22.75 1.52
C GLU A 172 -26.46 -21.69 2.62
N GLN A 173 -25.65 -21.84 3.70
CA GLN A 173 -25.63 -20.95 4.83
C GLN A 173 -24.18 -20.74 5.31
N LEU A 174 -23.83 -19.51 5.54
CA LEU A 174 -22.52 -19.15 6.11
C LEU A 174 -22.55 -19.31 7.65
N PRO A 175 -21.41 -19.63 8.28
CA PRO A 175 -21.36 -19.94 9.71
C PRO A 175 -21.49 -18.72 10.63
N TRP A 176 -21.55 -17.50 10.07
CA TRP A 176 -21.59 -16.26 10.83
C TRP A 176 -22.96 -15.59 10.81
N ALA A 177 -23.21 -14.76 11.83
CA ALA A 177 -24.37 -13.88 11.85
C ALA A 177 -24.21 -12.76 10.79
N TYR A 178 -25.32 -12.35 10.20
CA TYR A 178 -25.36 -11.19 9.33
C TYR A 178 -25.33 -9.88 10.17
N PRO A 179 -24.72 -8.79 9.64
CA PRO A 179 -24.16 -8.65 8.29
C PRO A 179 -22.79 -9.32 8.13
N ILE A 180 -22.47 -9.71 6.88
CA ILE A 180 -21.17 -10.25 6.48
C ILE A 180 -20.55 -9.40 5.37
N ILE A 181 -19.27 -9.62 5.09
CA ILE A 181 -18.56 -8.98 3.99
C ILE A 181 -18.41 -9.93 2.81
N GLY A 182 -18.72 -9.43 1.59
CA GLY A 182 -18.40 -10.10 0.33
C GLY A 182 -17.40 -9.27 -0.48
N LYS A 183 -16.31 -9.89 -0.96
CA LYS A 183 -15.31 -9.22 -1.81
C LYS A 183 -14.59 -10.18 -2.76
N PRO A 184 -14.13 -9.73 -3.94
CA PRO A 184 -13.35 -10.59 -4.82
C PRO A 184 -11.99 -10.92 -4.20
N ALA A 185 -11.50 -12.15 -4.43
CA ALA A 185 -10.14 -12.54 -4.06
C ALA A 185 -9.10 -11.78 -4.89
N ASN A 186 -9.40 -11.56 -6.18
CA ASN A 186 -8.56 -10.80 -7.10
C ASN A 186 -9.35 -9.65 -7.74
N THR A 187 -8.90 -8.42 -7.52
CA THR A 187 -9.55 -7.22 -8.06
C THR A 187 -9.39 -7.10 -9.59
N ALA A 188 -8.29 -7.61 -10.17
CA ALA A 188 -8.06 -7.53 -11.60
C ALA A 188 -9.06 -8.40 -12.38
N ASP A 189 -9.30 -9.65 -11.94
CA ASP A 189 -10.29 -10.54 -12.55
C ASP A 189 -11.69 -9.98 -12.40
N TYR A 190 -12.02 -9.49 -11.20
CA TYR A 190 -13.30 -8.87 -10.92
C TYR A 190 -13.54 -7.61 -11.74
N SER A 191 -12.52 -6.86 -12.12
CA SER A 191 -12.68 -5.62 -12.91
C SER A 191 -13.36 -5.86 -14.26
N ARG A 192 -13.17 -7.04 -14.86
CA ARG A 192 -13.69 -7.43 -16.18
C ARG A 192 -15.21 -7.70 -16.18
N VAL A 193 -15.77 -8.00 -15.00
CA VAL A 193 -17.18 -8.36 -14.85
C VAL A 193 -18.04 -7.11 -14.68
N LYS A 194 -19.24 -7.08 -15.28
CA LYS A 194 -20.18 -5.96 -15.18
C LYS A 194 -21.58 -6.46 -14.83
N PHE A 195 -22.15 -5.93 -13.75
CA PHE A 195 -23.54 -6.18 -13.34
C PHE A 195 -24.10 -4.99 -12.56
N PRO A 196 -25.44 -4.82 -12.50
CA PRO A 196 -26.07 -3.74 -11.74
C PRO A 196 -25.75 -3.82 -10.24
N GLY A 197 -25.34 -2.71 -9.66
CA GLY A 197 -24.99 -2.64 -8.24
C GLY A 197 -23.62 -3.19 -7.89
N LYS A 198 -22.73 -3.42 -8.86
CA LYS A 198 -21.35 -3.85 -8.65
C LYS A 198 -20.62 -2.92 -7.68
N ARG A 199 -19.95 -3.50 -6.69
CA ARG A 199 -19.10 -2.81 -5.68
C ARG A 199 -17.81 -3.59 -5.47
N LYS A 200 -16.79 -2.93 -4.95
CA LYS A 200 -15.54 -3.60 -4.55
C LYS A 200 -15.75 -4.45 -3.29
N VAL A 201 -16.58 -3.95 -2.36
CA VAL A 201 -16.92 -4.60 -1.09
C VAL A 201 -18.43 -4.53 -0.92
N PHE A 202 -19.05 -5.64 -0.56
CA PHE A 202 -20.46 -5.78 -0.24
C PHE A 202 -20.64 -6.01 1.24
N VAL A 203 -21.54 -5.27 1.87
CA VAL A 203 -22.05 -5.57 3.20
C VAL A 203 -23.40 -6.25 3.00
N LEU A 204 -23.45 -7.55 3.26
CA LEU A 204 -24.65 -8.38 3.06
C LEU A 204 -25.37 -8.52 4.40
N LYS A 205 -26.62 -8.12 4.43
CA LYS A 205 -27.44 -8.03 5.68
C LYS A 205 -28.27 -9.26 5.94
N SER A 206 -28.35 -10.18 4.97
CA SER A 206 -29.18 -11.38 5.08
C SER A 206 -28.67 -12.49 4.15
N GLN A 207 -29.10 -13.70 4.44
CA GLN A 207 -28.87 -14.86 3.56
C GLN A 207 -29.46 -14.67 2.16
N ALA A 208 -30.57 -13.94 2.05
CA ALA A 208 -31.17 -13.61 0.74
C ALA A 208 -30.23 -12.75 -0.10
N GLU A 209 -29.61 -11.72 0.48
CA GLU A 209 -28.63 -10.86 -0.19
C GLU A 209 -27.36 -11.63 -0.57
N TYR A 210 -26.91 -12.59 0.26
CA TYR A 210 -25.82 -13.49 -0.07
C TYR A 210 -26.14 -14.34 -1.31
N LYS A 211 -27.27 -15.04 -1.33
CA LYS A 211 -27.70 -15.86 -2.46
C LYS A 211 -27.90 -15.04 -3.73
N GLU A 212 -28.47 -13.84 -3.60
CA GLU A 212 -28.63 -12.91 -4.72
C GLU A 212 -27.26 -12.48 -5.31
N LEU A 213 -26.27 -12.19 -4.45
CA LEU A 213 -24.93 -11.82 -4.92
C LEU A 213 -24.23 -12.99 -5.61
N VAL A 214 -24.32 -14.21 -5.06
CA VAL A 214 -23.77 -15.41 -5.70
C VAL A 214 -24.36 -15.60 -7.09
N ALA A 215 -25.69 -15.52 -7.24
CA ALA A 215 -26.35 -15.62 -8.54
C ALA A 215 -25.90 -14.50 -9.51
N LYS A 216 -25.86 -13.23 -9.07
CA LYS A 216 -25.40 -12.10 -9.88
C LYS A 216 -23.98 -12.25 -10.40
N LEU A 217 -23.06 -12.77 -9.57
CA LEU A 217 -21.69 -13.02 -9.96
C LEU A 217 -21.59 -14.11 -11.03
N GLY A 218 -22.28 -15.22 -10.83
CA GLY A 218 -22.31 -16.32 -11.79
C GLY A 218 -22.95 -15.93 -13.12
N ASP A 219 -24.14 -15.32 -13.07
CA ASP A 219 -24.88 -14.87 -14.27
C ASP A 219 -24.10 -13.80 -15.07
N ALA A 220 -23.27 -13.00 -14.40
CA ALA A 220 -22.39 -12.04 -15.04
C ALA A 220 -21.10 -12.66 -15.63
N GLY A 221 -20.92 -13.99 -15.53
CA GLY A 221 -19.75 -14.70 -16.06
C GLY A 221 -18.48 -14.48 -15.24
N PHE A 222 -18.59 -14.22 -13.95
CA PHE A 222 -17.41 -14.19 -13.07
C PHE A 222 -16.89 -15.61 -12.89
N THR A 223 -15.58 -15.82 -13.12
CA THR A 223 -14.93 -17.14 -13.04
C THR A 223 -13.84 -17.19 -11.98
N GLY A 224 -13.68 -16.12 -11.20
CA GLY A 224 -12.68 -16.04 -10.13
C GLY A 224 -13.20 -16.52 -8.79
N ARG A 225 -12.36 -16.41 -7.76
CA ARG A 225 -12.74 -16.70 -6.38
C ARG A 225 -13.32 -15.44 -5.71
N PHE A 226 -14.40 -15.63 -4.94
CA PHE A 226 -15.05 -14.59 -4.16
C PHE A 226 -15.05 -14.96 -2.69
N LEU A 227 -14.70 -14.02 -1.83
CA LEU A 227 -14.53 -14.22 -0.39
C LEU A 227 -15.76 -13.71 0.34
N PHE A 228 -16.33 -14.53 1.18
CA PHE A 228 -17.32 -14.15 2.17
C PHE A 228 -16.69 -14.23 3.56
N GLN A 229 -16.80 -13.17 4.34
CA GLN A 229 -16.08 -13.02 5.59
C GLN A 229 -16.99 -12.56 6.72
N GLU A 230 -16.70 -13.00 7.94
CA GLU A 230 -17.31 -12.41 9.12
C GLU A 230 -17.06 -10.90 9.14
N LEU A 231 -18.08 -10.11 9.44
CA LEU A 231 -17.92 -8.69 9.65
C LEU A 231 -17.36 -8.45 11.06
N ILE A 232 -16.08 -8.08 11.13
CA ILE A 232 -15.51 -7.59 12.38
C ILE A 232 -16.02 -6.16 12.61
N GLU A 233 -16.70 -5.93 13.71
CA GLU A 233 -17.19 -4.60 14.09
C GLU A 233 -16.04 -3.61 14.26
N GLY A 234 -16.36 -2.34 14.26
CA GLY A 234 -15.43 -1.24 14.41
C GLY A 234 -15.41 -0.33 13.18
N ASP A 235 -15.28 0.95 13.43
CA ASP A 235 -15.10 1.98 12.40
C ASP A 235 -13.64 2.03 11.90
N ASP A 236 -13.29 3.07 11.15
CA ASP A 236 -11.94 3.25 10.62
C ASP A 236 -10.86 3.18 11.71
N THR A 237 -11.17 3.58 12.95
CA THR A 237 -10.20 3.60 14.06
C THR A 237 -9.84 2.20 14.58
N SER A 238 -10.57 1.18 14.15
CA SER A 238 -10.26 -0.22 14.43
C SER A 238 -9.25 -0.82 13.41
N GLU A 239 -8.93 -0.09 12.34
CA GLU A 239 -7.99 -0.52 11.31
C GLU A 239 -6.58 -0.05 11.63
N TYR A 240 -5.60 -0.89 11.31
CA TYR A 240 -4.18 -0.60 11.45
C TYR A 240 -3.43 -1.03 10.18
N SER A 241 -2.29 -0.41 9.95
CA SER A 241 -1.38 -0.82 8.90
C SER A 241 0.03 -0.93 9.47
N ILE A 242 0.75 -2.00 9.12
CA ILE A 242 2.14 -2.20 9.48
C ILE A 242 2.95 -2.28 8.20
N THR A 243 4.00 -1.47 8.11
CA THR A 243 5.02 -1.60 7.07
C THR A 243 6.31 -2.09 7.69
N GLY A 244 6.96 -3.05 7.05
CA GLY A 244 8.28 -3.53 7.45
C GLY A 244 9.18 -3.84 6.27
N TYR A 245 10.46 -4.01 6.58
CA TYR A 245 11.49 -4.44 5.66
C TYR A 245 12.31 -5.56 6.29
N ARG A 246 12.42 -6.70 5.61
CA ARG A 246 13.30 -7.81 5.96
C ARG A 246 14.42 -7.87 4.93
N SER A 247 15.67 -7.80 5.40
CA SER A 247 16.84 -7.74 4.52
C SER A 247 17.24 -9.11 3.98
N HIS A 248 18.03 -9.13 2.92
CA HIS A 248 18.63 -10.35 2.34
C HIS A 248 19.62 -11.03 3.28
N THR A 249 20.24 -10.26 4.17
CA THR A 249 21.16 -10.80 5.20
C THR A 249 20.43 -11.47 6.35
N GLY A 250 19.10 -11.44 6.35
CA GLY A 250 18.22 -12.08 7.33
C GLY A 250 17.72 -11.13 8.42
N GLY A 251 16.48 -11.38 8.85
CA GLY A 251 15.80 -10.65 9.91
C GLY A 251 15.12 -9.35 9.48
N VAL A 252 14.04 -9.04 10.19
CA VAL A 252 13.30 -7.79 9.99
C VAL A 252 14.11 -6.63 10.56
N THR A 253 14.53 -5.70 9.71
CA THR A 253 15.38 -4.57 10.10
C THR A 253 14.57 -3.29 10.36
N LEU A 254 13.41 -3.12 9.74
CA LEU A 254 12.52 -1.97 9.95
C LEU A 254 11.08 -2.41 10.16
N THR A 255 10.42 -1.82 11.16
CA THR A 255 8.96 -1.89 11.31
C THR A 255 8.40 -0.55 11.75
N CYS A 256 7.20 -0.25 11.26
CA CYS A 256 6.38 0.87 11.71
C CYS A 256 4.91 0.47 11.64
N ALA A 257 4.17 0.74 12.69
CA ALA A 257 2.72 0.52 12.74
C ALA A 257 1.98 1.83 12.98
N ALA A 258 0.80 1.93 12.38
CA ALA A 258 -0.07 3.08 12.55
C ALA A 258 -1.55 2.66 12.64
N GLN A 259 -2.28 3.28 13.57
CA GLN A 259 -3.73 3.19 13.67
C GLN A 259 -4.36 4.12 12.64
N VAL A 260 -5.32 3.62 11.87
CA VAL A 260 -6.12 4.46 10.98
C VAL A 260 -7.05 5.32 11.83
N LEU A 261 -7.07 6.62 11.57
CA LEU A 261 -8.01 7.56 12.20
C LEU A 261 -9.19 7.85 11.30
N LEU A 262 -8.97 7.85 9.99
CA LEU A 262 -10.00 8.08 8.99
C LEU A 262 -9.54 7.57 7.63
N GLY A 263 -10.35 6.75 6.99
CA GLY A 263 -10.18 6.25 5.63
C GLY A 263 -10.86 7.13 4.58
N GLU A 264 -10.66 6.84 3.31
CA GLU A 264 -11.45 7.42 2.21
C GLU A 264 -12.74 6.62 2.04
N HIS A 265 -13.88 7.33 1.95
CA HIS A 265 -15.22 6.73 1.84
C HIS A 265 -15.89 6.90 0.45
N THR A 266 -15.14 7.30 -0.56
CA THR A 266 -15.68 7.29 -1.92
C THR A 266 -15.73 5.85 -2.45
N PRO A 267 -16.69 5.49 -3.34
CA PRO A 267 -16.84 4.11 -3.82
C PRO A 267 -15.55 3.48 -4.39
N ASP A 268 -14.70 4.29 -5.05
CA ASP A 268 -13.45 3.82 -5.67
C ASP A 268 -12.26 3.78 -4.70
N ALA A 269 -12.38 4.40 -3.52
CA ALA A 269 -11.29 4.55 -2.57
C ALA A 269 -11.62 4.03 -1.17
N LEU A 270 -12.78 3.42 -0.99
CA LEU A 270 -13.22 2.88 0.29
C LEU A 270 -12.17 1.95 0.91
N GLY A 271 -11.89 2.15 2.20
CA GLY A 271 -10.91 1.39 2.96
C GLY A 271 -9.45 1.80 2.70
N ARG A 272 -9.18 2.93 2.04
CA ARG A 272 -7.82 3.47 1.90
C ARG A 272 -7.55 4.46 3.04
N PRO A 273 -6.58 4.21 3.94
CA PRO A 273 -6.24 5.13 4.99
C PRO A 273 -5.89 6.52 4.45
N ALA A 274 -6.42 7.58 5.05
CA ALA A 274 -6.18 8.97 4.66
C ALA A 274 -5.64 9.83 5.83
N ALA A 275 -5.87 9.38 7.07
CA ALA A 275 -5.24 9.89 8.28
C ALA A 275 -4.86 8.71 9.18
N MET A 276 -3.65 8.71 9.72
CA MET A 276 -3.11 7.62 10.54
C MET A 276 -2.28 8.19 11.68
N LEU A 277 -2.34 7.55 12.84
CA LEU A 277 -1.55 7.89 14.02
C LEU A 277 -0.54 6.76 14.26
N THR A 278 0.75 7.07 14.17
CA THR A 278 1.83 6.12 14.47
C THR A 278 2.02 5.98 15.98
N GLY A 279 2.64 4.89 16.41
CA GLY A 279 2.91 4.65 17.82
C GLY A 279 3.42 3.25 18.13
N PRO A 280 3.70 2.95 19.41
CA PRO A 280 4.31 1.70 19.84
C PRO A 280 3.29 0.54 19.90
N HIS A 281 2.80 0.10 18.76
CA HIS A 281 1.84 -1.02 18.65
C HIS A 281 2.56 -2.38 18.76
N ARG A 282 3.32 -2.61 19.85
CA ARG A 282 4.29 -3.71 20.00
C ARG A 282 3.72 -5.10 19.82
N GLY A 283 2.49 -5.34 20.26
CA GLY A 283 1.84 -6.65 20.13
C GLY A 283 1.67 -7.10 18.69
N ILE A 284 1.07 -6.23 17.87
CA ILE A 284 0.84 -6.52 16.44
C ILE A 284 2.15 -6.47 15.63
N VAL A 285 3.10 -5.62 16.00
CA VAL A 285 4.43 -5.58 15.38
C VAL A 285 5.19 -6.89 15.61
N ALA A 286 5.14 -7.44 16.82
CA ALA A 286 5.78 -8.73 17.13
C ALA A 286 5.17 -9.90 16.34
N GLN A 287 3.86 -9.93 16.15
CA GLN A 287 3.19 -10.91 15.30
C GLN A 287 3.60 -10.78 13.83
N PHE A 288 3.69 -9.55 13.32
CA PHE A 288 4.15 -9.27 11.98
C PHE A 288 5.61 -9.70 11.75
N GLU A 289 6.52 -9.36 12.68
CA GLU A 289 7.93 -9.78 12.61
C GLU A 289 8.03 -11.32 12.61
N LYS A 290 7.28 -11.98 13.49
CA LYS A 290 7.24 -13.46 13.57
C LYS A 290 6.77 -14.08 12.26
N LEU A 291 5.76 -13.48 11.60
CA LEU A 291 5.25 -13.95 10.32
C LEU A 291 6.32 -13.85 9.22
N LEU A 292 6.97 -12.69 9.08
CA LEU A 292 7.99 -12.51 8.05
C LEU A 292 9.23 -13.41 8.26
N ASP A 293 9.62 -13.62 9.52
CA ASP A 293 10.74 -14.51 9.84
C ASP A 293 10.39 -15.98 9.60
N HIS A 294 9.14 -16.40 9.89
CA HIS A 294 8.68 -17.77 9.69
C HIS A 294 8.72 -18.21 8.21
N VAL A 295 8.35 -17.33 7.29
CA VAL A 295 8.30 -17.65 5.86
C VAL A 295 9.57 -17.26 5.11
N ASP A 296 10.61 -16.82 5.81
CA ASP A 296 11.84 -16.28 5.21
C ASP A 296 11.57 -15.22 4.13
N TYR A 297 10.64 -14.32 4.44
CA TYR A 297 10.27 -13.24 3.53
C TYR A 297 11.43 -12.26 3.35
N VAL A 298 11.66 -11.81 2.12
CA VAL A 298 12.69 -10.78 1.81
C VAL A 298 12.05 -9.61 1.10
N GLY A 299 12.38 -8.38 1.54
CA GLY A 299 11.89 -7.15 0.95
C GLY A 299 10.86 -6.42 1.80
N PHE A 300 10.09 -5.54 1.15
CA PHE A 300 9.01 -4.80 1.80
C PHE A 300 7.75 -5.61 1.97
N ALA A 301 7.15 -5.53 3.15
CA ALA A 301 5.81 -6.03 3.41
C ALA A 301 4.96 -4.93 4.05
N ASN A 302 3.70 -4.83 3.61
CA ASN A 302 2.70 -4.00 4.27
C ASN A 302 1.49 -4.88 4.60
N VAL A 303 1.17 -5.02 5.88
CA VAL A 303 0.01 -5.76 6.36
C VAL A 303 -1.05 -4.78 6.84
N ASP A 304 -2.26 -4.96 6.36
CA ASP A 304 -3.44 -4.30 6.88
C ASP A 304 -4.15 -5.24 7.84
N LEU A 305 -4.60 -4.73 8.97
CA LEU A 305 -5.27 -5.51 10.01
C LEU A 305 -6.40 -4.74 10.67
N LYS A 306 -7.34 -5.47 11.28
CA LYS A 306 -8.44 -4.90 12.04
C LYS A 306 -8.45 -5.45 13.45
N VAL A 307 -8.53 -4.56 14.44
CA VAL A 307 -8.66 -4.92 15.85
C VAL A 307 -10.14 -4.92 16.20
N ASP A 308 -10.64 -6.03 16.69
CA ASP A 308 -12.01 -6.14 17.16
C ASP A 308 -12.18 -5.37 18.49
N PRO A 309 -12.98 -4.31 18.53
CA PRO A 309 -13.13 -3.49 19.74
C PRO A 309 -13.82 -4.24 20.89
N ARG A 310 -14.45 -5.39 20.63
CA ARG A 310 -15.15 -6.20 21.63
C ARG A 310 -14.19 -6.99 22.52
N ASN A 311 -13.06 -7.44 21.95
CA ASN A 311 -12.14 -8.37 22.63
C ASN A 311 -10.64 -8.03 22.44
N GLY A 312 -10.32 -7.02 21.62
CA GLY A 312 -8.95 -6.61 21.33
C GLY A 312 -8.18 -7.55 20.39
N THR A 313 -8.84 -8.54 19.77
CA THR A 313 -8.20 -9.46 18.82
C THR A 313 -7.82 -8.71 17.56
N ALA A 314 -6.54 -8.81 17.16
CA ALA A 314 -6.04 -8.24 15.92
C ALA A 314 -6.11 -9.28 14.79
N TYR A 315 -7.01 -9.05 13.84
CA TYR A 315 -7.17 -9.91 12.66
C TYR A 315 -6.33 -9.38 11.51
N PHE A 316 -5.38 -10.16 11.04
CA PHE A 316 -4.58 -9.86 9.85
C PHE A 316 -5.42 -10.09 8.60
N LEU A 317 -5.50 -9.09 7.71
CA LEU A 317 -6.39 -9.10 6.55
C LEU A 317 -5.72 -9.58 5.29
N GLU A 318 -4.57 -9.00 4.98
CA GLU A 318 -3.77 -9.29 3.79
C GLU A 318 -2.36 -8.73 3.94
N LEU A 319 -1.41 -9.36 3.25
CA LEU A 319 -0.06 -8.84 3.07
C LEU A 319 0.08 -8.30 1.65
N ASN A 320 0.55 -7.07 1.56
CA ASN A 320 0.93 -6.43 0.31
C ASN A 320 2.46 -6.49 0.18
N PRO A 321 3.02 -7.14 -0.86
CA PRO A 321 4.48 -7.34 -1.01
C PRO A 321 5.19 -6.08 -1.51
N ARG A 322 4.90 -4.96 -0.90
CA ARG A 322 5.36 -3.62 -1.29
C ARG A 322 5.13 -2.60 -0.18
N LEU A 323 5.68 -1.41 -0.36
CA LEU A 323 5.30 -0.24 0.43
C LEU A 323 3.82 0.10 0.22
N GLY A 324 3.11 0.38 1.30
CA GLY A 324 1.73 0.84 1.26
C GLY A 324 1.59 2.21 0.58
N ARG A 325 0.38 2.53 0.10
CA ARG A 325 0.09 3.85 -0.51
C ARG A 325 0.44 5.00 0.44
N ASN A 326 0.29 4.78 1.72
CA ASN A 326 0.49 5.79 2.76
C ASN A 326 1.86 5.67 3.45
N ASN A 327 2.86 5.05 2.80
CA ASN A 327 4.16 4.74 3.39
C ASN A 327 4.89 5.94 4.04
N HIS A 328 4.44 7.17 3.78
CA HIS A 328 4.99 8.37 4.41
C HIS A 328 4.85 8.36 5.94
N TYR A 329 3.90 7.63 6.51
CA TYR A 329 3.78 7.50 7.98
C TYR A 329 5.02 6.85 8.60
N VAL A 330 5.72 5.97 7.88
CA VAL A 330 6.99 5.37 8.32
C VAL A 330 8.06 6.45 8.46
N THR A 331 8.17 7.33 7.45
CA THR A 331 9.11 8.45 7.46
C THR A 331 8.74 9.50 8.54
N ALA A 332 7.46 9.70 8.79
CA ALA A 332 6.96 10.57 9.85
C ALA A 332 7.37 10.05 11.24
N ALA A 333 7.22 8.76 11.48
CA ALA A 333 7.57 8.11 12.76
C ALA A 333 9.08 7.91 12.99
N GLY A 334 9.94 8.52 12.19
CA GLY A 334 11.40 8.41 12.32
C GLY A 334 12.00 7.19 11.62
N GLY A 335 11.20 6.38 10.91
CA GLY A 335 11.69 5.26 10.12
C GLY A 335 12.26 5.72 8.78
N SER A 336 13.43 5.21 8.41
CA SER A 336 14.09 5.52 7.14
C SER A 336 14.23 4.27 6.29
N TYR A 337 13.14 3.83 5.66
CA TYR A 337 13.22 2.67 4.75
C TYR A 337 14.21 2.84 3.58
N PRO A 338 14.53 4.06 3.07
CA PRO A 338 15.61 4.25 2.13
C PRO A 338 16.98 3.82 2.67
N GLU A 339 17.28 4.09 3.97
CA GLU A 339 18.56 3.67 4.57
C GLU A 339 18.65 2.16 4.69
N HIS A 340 17.54 1.47 4.99
CA HIS A 340 17.51 0.01 5.09
C HIS A 340 17.75 -0.67 3.74
N ILE A 341 17.09 -0.20 2.70
CA ILE A 341 17.26 -0.78 1.36
C ILE A 341 18.62 -0.47 0.74
N VAL A 342 19.17 0.73 0.98
CA VAL A 342 20.50 1.11 0.49
C VAL A 342 21.58 0.31 1.21
N ALA A 343 21.51 0.16 2.53
CA ALA A 343 22.46 -0.65 3.27
C ALA A 343 22.41 -2.13 2.84
N ASP A 344 21.22 -2.67 2.61
CA ASP A 344 21.04 -4.06 2.18
C ASP A 344 21.53 -4.29 0.74
N LEU A 345 21.03 -3.52 -0.23
CA LEU A 345 21.25 -3.81 -1.66
C LEU A 345 22.48 -3.12 -2.27
N ILE A 346 22.97 -2.05 -1.68
CA ILE A 346 24.11 -1.28 -2.22
C ILE A 346 25.37 -1.49 -1.40
N ASP A 347 25.26 -1.31 -0.07
CA ASP A 347 26.41 -1.44 0.81
C ASP A 347 26.66 -2.88 1.26
N ASN A 348 25.67 -3.78 1.08
CA ASN A 348 25.68 -5.15 1.62
C ASN A 348 26.10 -5.19 3.10
N ALA A 349 25.55 -4.24 3.87
CA ALA A 349 25.91 -4.01 5.26
C ALA A 349 24.77 -4.43 6.20
N PRO A 350 25.08 -5.05 7.34
CA PRO A 350 24.07 -5.36 8.35
C PRO A 350 23.48 -4.08 8.92
N LEU A 351 22.19 -4.11 9.21
CA LEU A 351 21.48 -3.03 9.89
C LEU A 351 20.91 -3.50 11.22
N GLU A 352 21.00 -2.64 12.22
CA GLU A 352 20.27 -2.83 13.46
C GLU A 352 18.75 -2.72 13.20
N ARG A 353 17.99 -3.48 13.97
CA ARG A 353 16.52 -3.44 13.91
C ARG A 353 16.02 -2.10 14.45
N VAL A 354 15.25 -1.41 13.64
CA VAL A 354 14.56 -0.16 13.98
C VAL A 354 13.05 -0.41 14.03
N ARG A 355 12.44 -0.13 15.17
CA ARG A 355 11.00 0.02 15.31
C ARG A 355 10.68 1.51 15.37
N ALA A 356 10.08 2.03 14.30
CA ALA A 356 9.67 3.44 14.25
C ALA A 356 8.39 3.61 15.06
N GLU A 357 8.53 4.01 16.32
CA GLU A 357 7.47 4.07 17.32
C GLU A 357 7.08 5.50 17.71
N GLU A 358 7.69 6.53 17.12
CA GLU A 358 7.34 7.92 17.42
C GLU A 358 5.89 8.22 17.03
N GLN A 359 5.19 8.94 17.91
CA GLN A 359 3.77 9.22 17.70
C GLN A 359 3.58 10.47 16.84
N HIS A 360 3.26 10.27 15.57
CA HIS A 360 3.01 11.31 14.57
C HIS A 360 1.65 11.15 13.91
N LEU A 361 1.04 12.28 13.55
CA LEU A 361 -0.13 12.31 12.68
C LEU A 361 0.31 12.42 11.22
N TYR A 362 0.22 11.31 10.47
CA TYR A 362 0.18 11.36 9.01
C TYR A 362 -1.23 11.70 8.56
N SER A 363 -1.40 12.71 7.68
CA SER A 363 -2.73 13.00 7.14
C SER A 363 -2.69 13.79 5.83
N ILE A 364 -3.41 13.29 4.81
CA ILE A 364 -3.74 14.06 3.60
C ILE A 364 -5.06 14.83 3.75
N LEU A 365 -5.74 14.67 4.89
CA LEU A 365 -7.01 15.32 5.23
C LEU A 365 -6.78 16.56 6.09
N PRO A 366 -7.69 17.54 6.07
CA PRO A 366 -7.69 18.62 7.05
C PRO A 366 -7.87 18.07 8.48
N THR A 367 -7.03 18.51 9.40
CA THR A 367 -7.06 18.04 10.82
C THR A 367 -8.43 18.21 11.47
N ARG A 368 -9.15 19.30 11.13
CA ARG A 368 -10.52 19.52 11.65
C ARG A 368 -11.49 18.41 11.20
N LEU A 369 -11.31 17.90 9.97
CA LEU A 369 -12.12 16.79 9.46
C LEU A 369 -11.81 15.51 10.24
N VAL A 370 -10.54 15.14 10.39
CA VAL A 370 -10.12 13.98 11.18
C VAL A 370 -10.69 14.07 12.60
N LYS A 371 -10.51 15.21 13.24
CA LYS A 371 -11.04 15.47 14.57
C LYS A 371 -12.56 15.36 14.70
N HIS A 372 -13.31 15.60 13.65
CA HIS A 372 -14.77 15.45 13.65
C HIS A 372 -15.20 13.99 13.72
N TYR A 373 -14.44 13.08 13.09
CA TYR A 373 -14.76 11.64 13.03
C TYR A 373 -14.15 10.83 14.17
N VAL A 374 -13.01 11.22 14.72
CA VAL A 374 -12.42 10.59 15.90
C VAL A 374 -13.18 11.03 17.14
N THR A 375 -14.11 10.21 17.60
CA THR A 375 -15.03 10.53 18.72
C THR A 375 -14.57 9.97 20.06
N GLU A 376 -13.69 8.97 20.06
CA GLU A 376 -13.14 8.33 21.25
C GLU A 376 -12.21 9.31 21.98
N PRO A 377 -12.46 9.64 23.27
CA PRO A 377 -11.76 10.73 23.98
C PRO A 377 -10.26 10.49 24.14
N GLU A 378 -9.84 9.26 24.40
CA GLU A 378 -8.43 8.92 24.60
C GLU A 378 -7.65 9.04 23.28
N LEU A 379 -8.17 8.46 22.20
CA LEU A 379 -7.58 8.56 20.87
C LEU A 379 -7.54 10.03 20.38
N ARG A 380 -8.55 10.80 20.74
CA ARG A 380 -8.59 12.23 20.46
C ARG A 380 -7.49 12.98 21.20
N ALA A 381 -7.24 12.65 22.48
CA ALA A 381 -6.17 13.26 23.27
C ALA A 381 -4.79 12.90 22.70
N GLN A 382 -4.59 11.67 22.26
CA GLN A 382 -3.38 11.22 21.59
C GLN A 382 -3.14 11.98 20.28
N LEU A 383 -4.17 12.10 19.43
CA LEU A 383 -4.14 12.90 18.21
C LEU A 383 -3.76 14.36 18.50
N ASP A 384 -4.38 14.97 19.50
CA ASP A 384 -4.10 16.36 19.87
C ASP A 384 -2.69 16.53 20.42
N SER A 385 -2.16 15.54 21.14
CA SER A 385 -0.77 15.52 21.62
C SER A 385 0.23 15.43 20.46
N ALA A 386 0.04 14.49 19.53
CA ALA A 386 0.89 14.34 18.37
C ALA A 386 0.93 15.61 17.52
N VAL A 387 -0.23 16.21 17.25
CA VAL A 387 -0.32 17.47 16.50
C VAL A 387 0.38 18.65 17.20
N ARG A 388 0.31 18.72 18.54
CA ARG A 388 1.02 19.78 19.29
C ARG A 388 2.54 19.57 19.28
N ALA A 389 2.99 18.33 19.37
CA ALA A 389 4.42 18.01 19.43
C ALA A 389 5.12 18.15 18.05
N HIS A 390 4.49 17.67 17.00
CA HIS A 390 5.15 17.49 15.70
C HIS A 390 4.41 18.13 14.51
N GLY A 391 3.19 18.63 14.73
CA GLY A 391 2.34 19.12 13.64
C GLY A 391 1.63 17.97 12.90
N VAL A 392 1.47 18.12 11.60
CA VAL A 392 0.85 17.13 10.71
C VAL A 392 1.81 16.79 9.59
N ASP A 393 2.17 15.53 9.49
CA ASP A 393 2.96 15.03 8.38
C ASP A 393 2.07 14.82 7.15
N ASN A 394 2.15 15.76 6.23
CA ASN A 394 1.40 15.76 4.98
C ASN A 394 2.39 15.82 3.82
N PRO A 395 2.48 14.79 2.95
CA PRO A 395 3.45 14.77 1.86
C PRO A 395 3.30 15.93 0.88
N TYR A 396 2.08 16.44 0.67
CA TYR A 396 1.85 17.63 -0.16
C TYR A 396 2.37 18.93 0.45
N ARG A 397 2.74 18.90 1.73
CA ARG A 397 3.29 20.04 2.50
C ARG A 397 4.73 19.81 2.93
N TYR A 398 5.40 18.86 2.31
CA TYR A 398 6.82 18.64 2.55
C TYR A 398 7.59 19.96 2.37
N ALA A 399 8.44 20.32 3.34
CA ALA A 399 9.00 21.67 3.44
C ALA A 399 9.71 22.19 2.17
N PRO A 400 10.51 21.36 1.46
CA PRO A 400 11.14 21.77 0.19
C PRO A 400 10.15 22.02 -0.95
N GLU A 401 8.91 21.53 -0.88
CA GLU A 401 7.94 21.69 -1.97
C GLU A 401 7.52 23.14 -2.19
N GLY A 402 7.36 23.50 -3.46
CA GLY A 402 7.01 24.84 -3.89
C GLY A 402 5.56 25.25 -3.61
N ALA A 403 5.24 26.52 -3.94
CA ALA A 403 3.91 27.10 -3.72
C ALA A 403 2.78 26.33 -4.41
N TRP A 404 3.05 25.74 -5.58
CA TRP A 404 2.05 24.94 -6.30
C TRP A 404 1.59 23.74 -5.48
N MET A 405 2.52 22.97 -4.89
CA MET A 405 2.19 21.79 -4.09
C MET A 405 1.42 22.18 -2.81
N LYS A 406 1.79 23.31 -2.20
CA LYS A 406 1.06 23.85 -1.04
C LYS A 406 -0.36 24.27 -1.41
N GLY A 407 -0.55 24.88 -2.59
CA GLY A 407 -1.88 25.17 -3.15
C GLY A 407 -2.68 23.91 -3.48
N PHE A 408 -2.03 22.91 -4.06
CA PHE A 408 -2.63 21.60 -4.30
C PHE A 408 -3.12 20.94 -3.00
N ALA A 409 -2.33 20.98 -1.93
CA ALA A 409 -2.71 20.45 -0.61
C ALA A 409 -3.99 21.13 -0.08
N LEU A 410 -4.13 22.44 -0.26
CA LEU A 410 -5.32 23.18 0.16
C LEU A 410 -6.56 22.75 -0.64
N VAL A 411 -6.45 22.75 -1.97
CA VAL A 411 -7.56 22.39 -2.88
C VAL A 411 -7.97 20.93 -2.66
N SER A 412 -6.99 20.03 -2.54
CA SER A 412 -7.23 18.60 -2.24
C SER A 412 -7.97 18.45 -0.90
N GLY A 413 -7.54 19.16 0.14
CA GLY A 413 -8.20 19.14 1.44
C GLY A 413 -9.67 19.61 1.38
N LEU A 414 -9.96 20.69 0.63
CA LEU A 414 -11.34 21.15 0.44
C LEU A 414 -12.21 20.13 -0.31
N ARG A 415 -11.66 19.50 -1.36
CA ARG A 415 -12.33 18.43 -2.09
C ARG A 415 -12.62 17.22 -1.20
N GLN A 416 -11.71 16.87 -0.30
CA GLN A 416 -11.95 15.80 0.66
C GLN A 416 -13.12 16.13 1.60
N VAL A 417 -13.21 17.34 2.14
CA VAL A 417 -14.38 17.76 2.96
C VAL A 417 -15.68 17.60 2.19
N GLN A 418 -15.73 17.97 0.89
CA GLN A 418 -16.93 17.77 0.05
C GLN A 418 -17.26 16.29 -0.15
N LYS A 419 -16.23 15.43 -0.39
CA LYS A 419 -16.42 13.98 -0.52
C LYS A 419 -17.00 13.37 0.75
N PHE A 420 -16.47 13.71 1.92
CA PHE A 420 -16.97 13.21 3.19
C PHE A 420 -18.41 13.63 3.44
N ARG A 421 -18.76 14.91 3.18
CA ARG A 421 -20.16 15.36 3.29
C ARG A 421 -21.12 14.59 2.39
N LYS A 422 -20.66 14.13 1.23
CA LYS A 422 -21.48 13.40 0.27
C LYS A 422 -21.57 11.90 0.56
N TYR A 423 -20.46 11.27 0.88
CA TYR A 423 -20.34 9.81 0.92
C TYR A 423 -20.29 9.23 2.34
N TYR A 424 -19.88 10.03 3.31
CA TYR A 424 -19.79 9.62 4.73
C TYR A 424 -20.18 10.78 5.68
N PRO A 425 -21.43 11.27 5.59
CA PRO A 425 -21.85 12.45 6.35
C PRO A 425 -21.89 12.23 7.87
N LYS A 426 -21.95 10.98 8.31
CA LYS A 426 -21.94 10.58 9.73
C LYS A 426 -21.09 9.34 9.90
N ALA A 427 -20.30 9.31 10.98
CA ALA A 427 -19.59 8.10 11.38
C ALA A 427 -20.57 6.94 11.65
N THR A 428 -20.22 5.75 11.20
CA THR A 428 -20.95 4.51 11.45
C THR A 428 -20.13 3.59 12.34
N ARG A 429 -20.75 2.60 12.98
CA ARG A 429 -20.04 1.63 13.83
C ARG A 429 -19.18 0.63 13.04
N THR A 430 -19.33 0.55 11.75
CA THR A 430 -18.68 -0.46 10.89
C THR A 430 -17.74 0.15 9.86
N GLY A 431 -17.68 1.50 9.77
CA GLY A 431 -16.93 2.18 8.71
C GLY A 431 -17.62 2.19 7.33
N PHE A 432 -18.83 1.59 7.19
CA PHE A 432 -19.58 1.48 5.95
C PHE A 432 -20.92 2.24 5.97
#